data_d9d029525336c6d91407b332bb33a51f
#
_entry.id   d9d029525336c6d91407b332bb33a51f
#
_cell.length_a   1.000
_cell.length_b   1.000
_cell.length_c   1.000
_cell.angle_alpha   90.00
_cell.angle_beta   90.00
_cell.angle_gamma   90.00
#
_symmetry.space_group_name_H-M   'P 1'
#
loop_
_entity.id
_entity.type
_entity.pdbx_description
1 polymer ?
#
loop_
_entity_poly.entity_id
_entity_poly.type
_entity_poly.pdbx_seq_one_letter_code
_entity_poly.pdbx_strand_id
1 'polypeptide(L)'
;MCDASSTPHTLMGVHVSFAALRRAPGAALSLALAAAALAATAPGATAASATTAAEAPRLKVLTYNTFIFSKSLYPNWGQDHRAAAIPAAPFFQGQDVVVLQEAFDNSASDALKANAASQYPYQTPVVGRSKSGWDATGGSYSATTPEDGGVTILSKWPIIRKEQHVYKDACGADWWSNKGFAYAVLDVNGSRVHVVGTHAQSTDPGCSAGEAAQMRSRQFKTIDAFLDAKNIPANEQVVVAGDMNVDSHTPEYGTMLSDAGLVGADARTGHPYSFDTELNSIASERYPDDPREDLDYVLYRAGNARPAGWTNNVVLEKSAPWTVSSWGTQYSYTNLSDHYPVTGF
;
A
#
# COMPACT_ATOMS: atom_id res chain seq x y z
N MET A 1 59.57 10.96 10.57
CA MET A 1 60.34 10.60 11.78
C MET A 1 59.37 10.33 12.89
N CYS A 2 59.46 9.09 13.39
CA CYS A 2 58.92 8.50 14.61
C CYS A 2 57.39 8.32 14.61
N ASP A 3 56.90 7.17 14.46
CA ASP A 3 57.08 5.75 14.85
C ASP A 3 56.11 5.39 16.00
N ALA A 4 55.32 4.45 15.66
CA ALA A 4 54.63 3.34 16.27
C ALA A 4 54.56 3.23 17.79
N SER A 5 53.41 2.79 18.31
CA SER A 5 53.35 1.46 18.97
C SER A 5 51.90 1.04 19.29
N SER A 6 51.58 -0.11 18.82
CA SER A 6 50.41 -0.94 19.09
C SER A 6 50.50 -1.68 20.42
N THR A 7 49.37 -1.86 21.11
CA THR A 7 49.18 -3.01 22.01
C THR A 7 47.72 -3.49 21.96
N PRO A 8 47.48 -4.81 21.89
CA PRO A 8 46.13 -5.37 21.81
C PRO A 8 45.59 -5.69 23.22
N HIS A 9 44.32 -5.37 23.46
CA HIS A 9 43.60 -5.83 24.63
C HIS A 9 42.83 -7.11 24.31
N THR A 10 43.22 -8.15 25.07
CA THR A 10 42.64 -9.50 25.10
C THR A 10 41.23 -9.44 25.70
N LEU A 11 40.21 -9.93 24.98
CA LEU A 11 38.87 -10.17 25.47
C LEU A 11 38.81 -11.57 26.13
N MET A 12 38.49 -11.57 27.41
CA MET A 12 38.16 -12.77 28.21
C MET A 12 36.77 -13.28 27.81
N GLY A 13 36.70 -14.50 27.27
CA GLY A 13 35.49 -15.25 27.06
C GLY A 13 34.94 -15.82 28.35
N VAL A 14 33.65 -15.62 28.61
CA VAL A 14 32.93 -16.29 29.69
C VAL A 14 32.11 -17.42 29.06
N HIS A 15 32.54 -18.66 29.36
CA HIS A 15 31.78 -19.88 29.07
C HIS A 15 30.72 -20.10 30.13
N VAL A 16 29.45 -20.19 29.73
CA VAL A 16 28.36 -20.65 30.59
C VAL A 16 28.00 -22.10 30.14
N SER A 17 28.30 -23.07 31.01
CA SER A 17 27.91 -24.46 30.82
C SER A 17 26.47 -24.69 31.30
N PHE A 18 25.64 -25.27 30.45
CA PHE A 18 24.32 -25.77 30.86
C PHE A 18 24.43 -27.27 31.19
N ALA A 19 24.13 -27.59 32.44
CA ALA A 19 24.02 -28.98 32.94
C ALA A 19 22.65 -29.56 32.58
N ALA A 20 22.66 -30.74 31.97
CA ALA A 20 21.48 -31.51 31.62
C ALA A 20 20.95 -32.27 32.85
N LEU A 21 19.71 -32.03 33.28
CA LEU A 21 19.01 -32.85 34.26
C LEU A 21 18.30 -34.02 33.55
N ARG A 22 18.75 -35.24 33.84
CA ARG A 22 18.07 -36.49 33.48
C ARG A 22 16.90 -36.76 34.44
N ARG A 23 15.71 -37.03 33.93
CA ARG A 23 14.57 -37.57 34.71
C ARG A 23 14.44 -39.07 34.43
N ALA A 24 14.32 -39.82 35.51
CA ALA A 24 14.09 -41.26 35.54
C ALA A 24 12.59 -41.61 35.37
N PRO A 25 12.25 -42.84 34.91
CA PRO A 25 10.87 -43.23 34.65
C PRO A 25 10.16 -43.74 35.92
N GLY A 26 8.96 -43.26 36.18
CA GLY A 26 8.07 -43.75 37.22
C GLY A 26 7.05 -44.74 36.67
N ALA A 27 6.86 -45.84 37.40
CA ALA A 27 6.05 -46.99 37.06
C ALA A 27 4.53 -46.70 37.07
N ALA A 28 3.83 -47.34 36.15
CA ALA A 28 2.38 -47.33 36.03
C ALA A 28 1.77 -48.36 37.04
N LEU A 29 0.77 -47.92 37.78
CA LEU A 29 -0.08 -48.80 38.59
C LEU A 29 -1.49 -48.80 37.97
N SER A 30 -1.92 -49.96 37.45
CA SER A 30 -3.21 -50.19 36.85
C SER A 30 -4.24 -50.51 37.93
N LEU A 31 -5.30 -49.70 38.04
CA LEU A 31 -6.50 -50.04 38.83
C LEU A 31 -7.69 -50.22 37.86
N ALA A 32 -8.17 -51.46 37.75
CA ALA A 32 -9.39 -51.78 37.07
C ALA A 32 -10.58 -51.52 37.97
N LEU A 33 -11.52 -50.64 37.61
CA LEU A 33 -12.85 -50.53 38.21
C LEU A 33 -13.89 -50.82 37.13
N ALA A 34 -14.65 -51.89 37.38
CA ALA A 34 -15.86 -52.20 36.63
C ALA A 34 -16.96 -51.18 37.03
N ALA A 35 -17.56 -50.47 36.10
CA ALA A 35 -18.75 -49.69 36.32
C ALA A 35 -19.85 -50.11 35.33
N ALA A 36 -21.01 -50.41 35.92
CA ALA A 36 -22.22 -50.84 35.20
C ALA A 36 -22.77 -49.75 34.30
N ALA A 37 -23.19 -50.17 33.11
CA ALA A 37 -23.84 -49.28 32.14
C ALA A 37 -25.29 -49.00 32.57
N LEU A 38 -25.62 -47.76 32.93
CA LEU A 38 -26.96 -47.20 32.85
C LEU A 38 -27.11 -46.48 31.50
N ALA A 39 -27.92 -47.03 30.60
CA ALA A 39 -28.29 -46.33 29.37
C ALA A 39 -29.24 -45.15 29.70
N ALA A 40 -28.69 -43.94 29.77
CA ALA A 40 -29.50 -42.73 29.71
C ALA A 40 -29.62 -42.26 28.27
N THR A 41 -30.84 -42.30 27.72
CA THR A 41 -31.17 -41.68 26.44
C THR A 41 -31.00 -40.16 26.56
N ALA A 42 -29.89 -39.63 25.97
CA ALA A 42 -29.70 -38.20 25.84
C ALA A 42 -30.65 -37.67 24.71
N PRO A 43 -31.32 -36.52 24.94
CA PRO A 43 -32.05 -35.86 23.87
C PRO A 43 -31.11 -35.43 22.77
N GLY A 44 -31.50 -35.65 21.53
CA GLY A 44 -30.69 -35.38 20.36
C GLY A 44 -30.10 -34.00 20.35
N ALA A 45 -28.78 -33.92 20.38
CA ALA A 45 -28.04 -32.68 20.07
C ALA A 45 -28.35 -32.39 18.60
N THR A 46 -29.16 -31.37 18.34
CA THR A 46 -29.23 -30.74 17.03
C THR A 46 -27.83 -30.30 16.66
N ALA A 47 -27.25 -30.94 15.65
CA ALA A 47 -25.98 -30.47 15.07
C ALA A 47 -26.22 -29.02 14.63
N ALA A 48 -25.57 -28.09 15.33
CA ALA A 48 -25.47 -26.73 14.83
C ALA A 48 -24.79 -26.83 13.48
N SER A 49 -25.52 -26.46 12.41
CA SER A 49 -24.95 -26.31 11.08
C SER A 49 -23.78 -25.37 11.22
N ALA A 50 -22.57 -25.87 11.00
CA ALA A 50 -21.41 -25.03 10.83
C ALA A 50 -21.72 -24.12 9.64
N THR A 51 -22.04 -22.86 9.94
CA THR A 51 -22.07 -21.81 8.94
C THR A 51 -20.67 -21.78 8.35
N THR A 52 -20.50 -22.28 7.13
CA THR A 52 -19.26 -22.07 6.37
C THR A 52 -19.02 -20.58 6.37
N ALA A 53 -17.90 -20.14 6.94
CA ALA A 53 -17.50 -18.75 6.85
C ALA A 53 -17.56 -18.37 5.36
N ALA A 54 -18.33 -17.31 5.05
CA ALA A 54 -18.43 -16.85 3.68
C ALA A 54 -17.03 -16.54 3.19
N GLU A 55 -16.68 -17.05 2.01
CA GLU A 55 -15.40 -16.74 1.39
C GLU A 55 -15.24 -15.22 1.28
N ALA A 56 -14.08 -14.73 1.62
CA ALA A 56 -13.79 -13.30 1.56
C ALA A 56 -13.99 -12.76 0.14
N PRO A 57 -14.68 -11.61 -0.07
CA PRO A 57 -14.99 -11.12 -1.41
C PRO A 57 -13.70 -10.89 -2.22
N ARG A 58 -13.67 -11.41 -3.45
CA ARG A 58 -12.54 -11.18 -4.36
C ARG A 58 -12.78 -9.87 -5.11
N LEU A 59 -12.03 -8.85 -4.77
CA LEU A 59 -12.09 -7.53 -5.41
C LEU A 59 -11.01 -7.39 -6.48
N LYS A 60 -11.34 -6.64 -7.53
CA LYS A 60 -10.37 -6.11 -8.48
C LYS A 60 -9.94 -4.73 -8.00
N VAL A 61 -8.69 -4.60 -7.61
CA VAL A 61 -8.13 -3.35 -7.08
C VAL A 61 -7.08 -2.83 -8.04
N LEU A 62 -7.19 -1.57 -8.42
CA LEU A 62 -6.18 -0.85 -9.19
C LEU A 62 -5.44 0.11 -8.26
N THR A 63 -4.11 0.14 -8.33
CA THR A 63 -3.31 1.27 -7.87
C THR A 63 -2.62 1.93 -9.05
N TYR A 64 -2.57 3.26 -9.06
CA TYR A 64 -1.96 4.01 -10.15
C TYR A 64 -1.45 5.37 -9.69
N ASN A 65 -0.15 5.56 -9.73
CA ASN A 65 0.46 6.88 -9.66
C ASN A 65 0.13 7.64 -10.94
N THR A 66 -0.52 8.80 -10.83
CA THR A 66 -1.11 9.53 -11.97
C THR A 66 -0.21 10.63 -12.52
N PHE A 67 0.90 10.96 -11.83
CA PHE A 67 1.82 12.01 -12.25
C PHE A 67 1.12 13.36 -12.52
N ILE A 68 0.09 13.70 -11.74
CA ILE A 68 -0.68 14.95 -11.86
C ILE A 68 -0.12 15.99 -10.87
N PHE A 69 1.10 16.45 -11.11
CA PHE A 69 1.74 17.50 -10.33
C PHE A 69 0.98 18.84 -10.42
N SER A 70 1.16 19.67 -9.39
CA SER A 70 0.59 21.02 -9.34
C SER A 70 1.00 21.85 -10.56
N LYS A 71 0.03 22.39 -11.27
CA LYS A 71 0.25 23.27 -12.44
C LYS A 71 0.99 24.55 -12.08
N SER A 72 0.94 24.98 -10.81
CA SER A 72 1.67 26.15 -10.34
C SER A 72 3.18 25.93 -10.32
N LEU A 73 3.63 24.69 -10.08
CA LEU A 73 5.03 24.29 -10.06
C LEU A 73 5.47 23.71 -11.41
N TYR A 74 4.58 22.99 -12.08
CA TYR A 74 4.84 22.25 -13.31
C TYR A 74 3.82 22.60 -14.39
N PRO A 75 3.87 23.83 -14.97
CA PRO A 75 2.90 24.26 -15.95
C PRO A 75 2.97 23.43 -17.24
N ASN A 76 1.81 23.05 -17.76
CA ASN A 76 1.65 22.31 -19.02
C ASN A 76 2.36 20.96 -19.08
N TRP A 77 2.29 20.16 -17.99
CA TRP A 77 2.76 18.78 -17.99
C TRP A 77 1.68 17.76 -18.36
N GLY A 78 0.62 18.21 -19.04
CA GLY A 78 -0.48 17.37 -19.52
C GLY A 78 -1.45 16.92 -18.43
N GLN A 79 -1.53 17.64 -17.33
CA GLN A 79 -2.39 17.30 -16.19
C GLN A 79 -3.86 17.15 -16.61
N ASP A 80 -4.40 18.12 -17.38
CA ASP A 80 -5.78 18.07 -17.84
C ASP A 80 -6.02 16.97 -18.86
N HIS A 81 -5.06 16.73 -19.76
CA HIS A 81 -5.13 15.62 -20.71
C HIS A 81 -5.22 14.27 -19.97
N ARG A 82 -4.33 14.04 -19.00
CA ARG A 82 -4.33 12.81 -18.19
C ARG A 82 -5.57 12.66 -17.34
N ALA A 83 -6.04 13.76 -16.73
CA ALA A 83 -7.29 13.78 -15.97
C ALA A 83 -8.52 13.36 -16.80
N ALA A 84 -8.51 13.63 -18.10
CA ALA A 84 -9.56 13.19 -19.02
C ALA A 84 -9.33 11.75 -19.53
N ALA A 85 -8.10 11.41 -19.89
CA ALA A 85 -7.75 10.15 -20.55
C ALA A 85 -7.69 8.95 -19.61
N ILE A 86 -7.16 9.10 -18.37
CA ILE A 86 -7.01 8.01 -17.41
C ILE A 86 -8.35 7.32 -17.10
N PRO A 87 -9.46 8.03 -16.77
CA PRO A 87 -10.74 7.37 -16.48
C PRO A 87 -11.35 6.64 -17.68
N ALA A 88 -10.95 6.99 -18.90
CA ALA A 88 -11.41 6.36 -20.14
C ALA A 88 -10.53 5.16 -20.57
N ALA A 89 -9.34 5.00 -19.96
CA ALA A 89 -8.39 3.97 -20.35
C ALA A 89 -8.88 2.56 -19.97
N PRO A 90 -8.59 1.53 -20.79
CA PRO A 90 -9.06 0.16 -20.54
C PRO A 90 -8.67 -0.41 -19.17
N PHE A 91 -7.47 -0.12 -18.68
CA PHE A 91 -6.99 -0.59 -17.38
C PHE A 91 -7.79 -0.02 -16.19
N PHE A 92 -8.37 1.15 -16.38
CA PHE A 92 -9.15 1.83 -15.35
C PHE A 92 -10.58 1.30 -15.23
N GLN A 93 -11.09 0.67 -16.33
CA GLN A 93 -12.45 0.21 -16.43
C GLN A 93 -12.69 -1.10 -15.66
N GLY A 94 -13.86 -1.24 -15.04
CA GLY A 94 -14.31 -2.51 -14.44
C GLY A 94 -13.57 -2.96 -13.17
N GLN A 95 -12.84 -2.05 -12.53
CA GLN A 95 -12.26 -2.30 -11.21
C GLN A 95 -13.36 -2.18 -10.13
N ASP A 96 -13.13 -2.76 -8.97
CA ASP A 96 -13.99 -2.58 -7.79
C ASP A 96 -13.55 -1.38 -6.97
N VAL A 97 -12.22 -1.18 -6.87
CA VAL A 97 -11.56 -0.11 -6.14
C VAL A 97 -10.40 0.43 -6.96
N VAL A 98 -10.22 1.75 -6.95
CA VAL A 98 -9.08 2.45 -7.56
C VAL A 98 -8.41 3.30 -6.50
N VAL A 99 -7.10 3.14 -6.34
CA VAL A 99 -6.26 3.96 -5.47
C VAL A 99 -5.32 4.78 -6.34
N LEU A 100 -5.42 6.09 -6.26
CA LEU A 100 -4.62 7.02 -7.06
C LEU A 100 -3.59 7.71 -6.18
N GLN A 101 -2.39 7.93 -6.73
CA GLN A 101 -1.31 8.71 -6.15
C GLN A 101 -0.97 9.88 -7.09
N GLU A 102 -0.24 10.85 -6.56
CA GLU A 102 0.16 12.07 -7.26
C GLU A 102 -0.98 12.88 -7.90
N ALA A 103 -2.16 12.81 -7.33
CA ALA A 103 -3.29 13.65 -7.71
C ALA A 103 -3.17 15.04 -7.04
N PHE A 104 -1.99 15.69 -7.15
CA PHE A 104 -1.65 16.92 -6.44
C PHE A 104 -2.35 18.16 -7.02
N ASP A 105 -2.44 18.32 -8.35
CA ASP A 105 -3.15 19.47 -8.91
C ASP A 105 -4.64 19.42 -8.60
N ASN A 106 -5.11 20.39 -7.85
CA ASN A 106 -6.50 20.42 -7.37
C ASN A 106 -7.52 20.37 -8.52
N SER A 107 -7.32 21.17 -9.58
CA SER A 107 -8.28 21.26 -10.68
C SER A 107 -8.28 20.01 -11.56
N ALA A 108 -7.11 19.46 -11.84
CA ALA A 108 -6.98 18.26 -12.67
C ALA A 108 -7.44 17.01 -11.91
N SER A 109 -7.10 16.86 -10.62
CA SER A 109 -7.58 15.73 -9.82
C SER A 109 -9.09 15.77 -9.59
N ASP A 110 -9.69 16.95 -9.42
CA ASP A 110 -11.15 17.08 -9.34
C ASP A 110 -11.81 16.72 -10.67
N ALA A 111 -11.23 17.11 -11.81
CA ALA A 111 -11.69 16.69 -13.14
C ALA A 111 -11.57 15.18 -13.36
N LEU A 112 -10.44 14.56 -12.97
CA LEU A 112 -10.25 13.11 -13.03
C LEU A 112 -11.33 12.38 -12.23
N LYS A 113 -11.56 12.82 -10.99
CA LYS A 113 -12.56 12.23 -10.10
C LYS A 113 -13.99 12.40 -10.66
N ALA A 114 -14.30 13.56 -11.22
CA ALA A 114 -15.59 13.82 -11.87
C ALA A 114 -15.79 12.91 -13.10
N ASN A 115 -14.77 12.76 -13.94
CA ASN A 115 -14.79 11.86 -15.10
C ASN A 115 -14.94 10.38 -14.72
N ALA A 116 -14.41 9.99 -13.55
CA ALA A 116 -14.53 8.63 -13.02
C ALA A 116 -15.87 8.36 -12.29
N ALA A 117 -16.65 9.38 -11.94
CA ALA A 117 -17.77 9.26 -11.02
C ALA A 117 -18.90 8.34 -11.49
N SER A 118 -19.11 8.18 -12.81
CA SER A 118 -20.09 7.24 -13.34
C SER A 118 -19.76 5.79 -13.08
N GLN A 119 -18.47 5.44 -12.96
CA GLN A 119 -17.98 4.10 -12.67
C GLN A 119 -17.73 3.90 -11.17
N TYR A 120 -17.24 4.95 -10.51
CA TYR A 120 -16.84 4.96 -9.10
C TYR A 120 -17.57 6.11 -8.38
N PRO A 121 -18.85 5.92 -8.04
CA PRO A 121 -19.67 6.98 -7.43
C PRO A 121 -19.26 7.33 -6.00
N TYR A 122 -18.53 6.43 -5.33
CA TYR A 122 -18.08 6.63 -3.97
C TYR A 122 -16.59 6.96 -3.96
N GLN A 123 -16.23 8.15 -3.44
CA GLN A 123 -14.87 8.64 -3.51
C GLN A 123 -14.47 9.32 -2.20
N THR A 124 -13.20 9.15 -1.79
CA THR A 124 -12.63 9.94 -0.70
C THR A 124 -12.23 11.33 -1.21
N PRO A 125 -12.12 12.35 -0.35
CA PRO A 125 -11.34 13.53 -0.69
C PRO A 125 -9.88 13.15 -0.99
N VAL A 126 -9.08 14.09 -1.50
CA VAL A 126 -7.62 13.91 -1.62
C VAL A 126 -6.98 14.12 -0.25
N VAL A 127 -6.10 13.19 0.15
CA VAL A 127 -5.36 13.25 1.41
C VAL A 127 -4.58 14.56 1.51
N GLY A 128 -4.60 15.17 2.68
CA GLY A 128 -3.79 16.36 2.97
C GLY A 128 -4.27 17.67 2.35
N ARG A 129 -5.27 17.64 1.44
CA ARG A 129 -5.83 18.87 0.83
C ARG A 129 -6.62 19.70 1.83
N SER A 130 -7.45 19.05 2.62
CA SER A 130 -8.21 19.67 3.71
C SER A 130 -8.66 18.62 4.73
N LYS A 131 -9.20 19.08 5.86
CA LYS A 131 -9.88 18.19 6.81
C LYS A 131 -11.35 17.95 6.45
N SER A 132 -11.88 18.71 5.48
CA SER A 132 -13.29 18.63 5.09
C SER A 132 -13.60 17.33 4.33
N GLY A 133 -14.75 16.74 4.59
CA GLY A 133 -15.23 15.53 3.92
C GLY A 133 -14.61 14.22 4.44
N TRP A 134 -13.77 14.26 5.46
CA TRP A 134 -13.25 13.12 6.19
C TRP A 134 -13.98 12.94 7.52
N ASP A 135 -14.21 11.71 7.95
CA ASP A 135 -14.79 11.39 9.26
C ASP A 135 -13.76 11.63 10.39
N ALA A 136 -12.46 11.48 10.07
CA ALA A 136 -11.36 11.82 10.97
C ALA A 136 -10.10 12.20 10.19
N THR A 137 -9.29 13.07 10.79
CA THR A 137 -7.94 13.43 10.30
C THR A 137 -6.94 13.19 11.42
N GLY A 138 -5.98 12.29 11.17
CA GLY A 138 -4.86 11.99 12.06
C GLY A 138 -3.53 12.52 11.52
N GLY A 139 -2.48 12.34 12.30
CA GLY A 139 -1.12 12.69 11.92
C GLY A 139 -0.83 14.19 11.93
N SER A 140 0.09 14.61 11.07
CA SER A 140 0.71 15.95 11.09
C SER A 140 0.17 16.89 10.00
N TYR A 141 -1.14 16.89 9.77
CA TYR A 141 -1.78 17.78 8.80
C TYR A 141 -1.42 19.25 9.04
N SER A 142 -0.99 19.92 7.98
CA SER A 142 -0.72 21.37 7.95
C SER A 142 -1.52 22.05 6.83
N ALA A 143 -2.29 23.07 7.19
CA ALA A 143 -3.03 23.88 6.20
C ALA A 143 -2.13 24.85 5.41
N THR A 144 -0.87 24.99 5.80
CA THR A 144 0.11 25.90 5.16
C THR A 144 1.14 25.16 4.34
N THR A 145 1.09 23.83 4.30
CA THR A 145 1.95 23.02 3.43
C THR A 145 1.57 23.30 1.97
N PRO A 146 2.56 23.56 1.08
CA PRO A 146 2.29 23.96 -0.31
C PRO A 146 1.52 22.93 -1.12
N GLU A 147 1.81 21.63 -0.94
CA GLU A 147 1.19 20.54 -1.68
C GLU A 147 0.33 19.68 -0.76
N ASP A 148 -0.75 19.12 -1.29
CA ASP A 148 -1.52 18.09 -0.59
C ASP A 148 -0.80 16.72 -0.61
N GLY A 149 -1.46 15.64 -0.21
CA GLY A 149 -0.86 14.30 -0.19
C GLY A 149 -1.06 13.50 -1.47
N GLY A 150 -1.83 14.01 -2.42
CA GLY A 150 -2.04 13.42 -3.75
C GLY A 150 -2.75 12.07 -3.77
N VAL A 151 -3.25 11.54 -2.64
CA VAL A 151 -3.86 10.20 -2.56
C VAL A 151 -5.37 10.28 -2.45
N THR A 152 -6.08 9.47 -3.25
CA THR A 152 -7.54 9.31 -3.15
C THR A 152 -7.96 7.89 -3.50
N ILE A 153 -9.07 7.44 -2.89
CA ILE A 153 -9.68 6.12 -3.15
C ILE A 153 -11.01 6.35 -3.85
N LEU A 154 -11.21 5.66 -4.97
CA LEU A 154 -12.46 5.61 -5.70
C LEU A 154 -13.01 4.19 -5.61
N SER A 155 -14.32 4.04 -5.41
CA SER A 155 -14.97 2.75 -5.22
C SER A 155 -16.30 2.69 -5.96
N LYS A 156 -16.60 1.53 -6.51
CA LYS A 156 -17.94 1.21 -6.98
C LYS A 156 -18.86 0.79 -5.82
N TRP A 157 -18.28 0.45 -4.66
CA TRP A 157 -18.99 0.06 -3.45
C TRP A 157 -19.15 1.24 -2.49
N PRO A 158 -20.25 1.32 -1.72
CA PRO A 158 -20.44 2.37 -0.74
C PRO A 158 -19.28 2.50 0.23
N ILE A 159 -18.76 3.71 0.40
CA ILE A 159 -17.79 4.04 1.45
C ILE A 159 -18.58 4.44 2.69
N ILE A 160 -18.58 3.59 3.72
CA ILE A 160 -19.32 3.80 4.97
C ILE A 160 -18.48 4.51 6.04
N ARG A 161 -17.17 4.58 5.85
CA ARG A 161 -16.23 5.34 6.67
C ARG A 161 -15.02 5.75 5.85
N LYS A 162 -14.52 6.98 6.07
CA LYS A 162 -13.31 7.49 5.43
C LYS A 162 -12.52 8.37 6.38
N GLU A 163 -11.24 8.06 6.54
CA GLU A 163 -10.31 8.81 7.37
C GLU A 163 -9.04 9.11 6.58
N GLN A 164 -8.34 10.17 6.96
CA GLN A 164 -6.99 10.43 6.47
C GLN A 164 -6.00 10.48 7.62
N HIS A 165 -4.76 10.14 7.32
CA HIS A 165 -3.63 10.31 8.22
C HIS A 165 -2.46 10.91 7.44
N VAL A 166 -1.97 12.07 7.85
CA VAL A 166 -0.82 12.73 7.23
C VAL A 166 0.44 12.30 7.96
N TYR A 167 1.46 11.84 7.22
CA TYR A 167 2.72 11.42 7.79
C TYR A 167 3.41 12.57 8.53
N LYS A 168 4.14 12.22 9.58
CA LYS A 168 4.92 13.19 10.34
C LYS A 168 6.29 13.42 9.71
N ASP A 169 6.89 12.34 9.23
CA ASP A 169 8.27 12.30 8.81
C ASP A 169 8.36 12.25 7.29
N ALA A 170 9.14 13.14 6.71
CA ALA A 170 9.47 13.21 5.30
C ALA A 170 10.83 13.88 5.12
N CYS A 171 11.47 13.72 3.95
CA CYS A 171 12.68 14.42 3.54
C CYS A 171 12.58 14.87 2.09
N GLY A 172 13.53 15.69 1.63
CA GLY A 172 13.57 16.18 0.26
C GLY A 172 12.32 16.95 -0.14
N ALA A 173 11.82 16.72 -1.36
CA ALA A 173 10.63 17.38 -1.89
C ALA A 173 9.35 17.00 -1.11
N ASP A 174 9.26 15.78 -0.60
CA ASP A 174 8.10 15.31 0.15
C ASP A 174 7.85 16.06 1.46
N TRP A 175 8.89 16.72 2.02
CA TRP A 175 8.75 17.61 3.17
C TRP A 175 7.76 18.77 2.93
N TRP A 176 7.58 19.17 1.67
CA TRP A 176 6.69 20.27 1.27
C TRP A 176 5.28 19.81 0.92
N SER A 177 4.93 18.56 1.20
CA SER A 177 3.63 17.98 0.95
C SER A 177 2.99 17.40 2.22
N ASN A 178 1.66 17.29 2.23
CA ASN A 178 0.91 16.56 3.24
C ASN A 178 0.76 15.08 2.85
N LYS A 179 1.82 14.40 2.37
CA LYS A 179 1.77 12.97 2.07
C LYS A 179 1.27 12.17 3.25
N GLY A 180 0.59 11.08 2.97
CA GLY A 180 -0.05 10.25 3.99
C GLY A 180 -0.83 9.12 3.37
N PHE A 181 -1.86 8.66 4.08
CA PHE A 181 -2.76 7.64 3.56
C PHE A 181 -4.23 7.99 3.78
N ALA A 182 -5.06 7.53 2.85
CA ALA A 182 -6.50 7.43 3.00
C ALA A 182 -6.86 6.05 3.56
N TYR A 183 -7.82 6.00 4.46
CA TYR A 183 -8.44 4.77 4.93
C TYR A 183 -9.92 4.84 4.62
N ALA A 184 -10.45 3.82 3.94
CA ALA A 184 -11.85 3.69 3.62
C ALA A 184 -12.38 2.33 4.09
N VAL A 185 -13.59 2.30 4.63
CA VAL A 185 -14.34 1.05 4.87
C VAL A 185 -15.45 0.97 3.85
N LEU A 186 -15.45 -0.10 3.07
CA LEU A 186 -16.43 -0.36 2.02
C LEU A 186 -17.48 -1.36 2.52
N ASP A 187 -18.72 -1.15 2.10
CA ASP A 187 -19.77 -2.17 2.19
C ASP A 187 -19.87 -2.93 0.86
N VAL A 188 -19.33 -4.14 0.85
CA VAL A 188 -19.32 -5.02 -0.33
C VAL A 188 -20.39 -6.10 -0.12
N ASN A 189 -21.64 -5.80 -0.49
CA ASN A 189 -22.78 -6.71 -0.31
C ASN A 189 -22.96 -7.19 1.15
N GLY A 190 -22.80 -6.29 2.11
CA GLY A 190 -22.89 -6.60 3.55
C GLY A 190 -21.59 -7.10 4.18
N SER A 191 -20.53 -7.32 3.41
CA SER A 191 -19.18 -7.61 3.91
C SER A 191 -18.37 -6.34 4.00
N ARG A 192 -17.67 -6.13 5.13
CA ARG A 192 -16.76 -4.99 5.27
C ARG A 192 -15.41 -5.30 4.65
N VAL A 193 -14.93 -4.37 3.82
CA VAL A 193 -13.58 -4.39 3.29
C VAL A 193 -12.90 -3.06 3.62
N HIS A 194 -11.73 -3.15 4.23
CA HIS A 194 -10.93 -1.99 4.61
C HIS A 194 -9.86 -1.75 3.54
N VAL A 195 -9.76 -0.51 3.08
CA VAL A 195 -8.79 -0.12 2.05
C VAL A 195 -7.95 1.02 2.58
N VAL A 196 -6.63 0.84 2.54
CA VAL A 196 -5.64 1.90 2.74
C VAL A 196 -5.04 2.23 1.39
N GLY A 197 -5.12 3.51 1.00
CA GLY A 197 -4.41 4.04 -0.16
C GLY A 197 -3.29 4.94 0.31
N THR A 198 -2.06 4.73 -0.16
CA THR A 198 -0.89 5.51 0.27
C THR A 198 0.03 5.88 -0.88
N HIS A 199 0.85 6.89 -0.67
CA HIS A 199 2.05 7.22 -1.43
C HIS A 199 3.16 7.47 -0.41
N ALA A 200 4.13 6.55 -0.34
CA ALA A 200 5.21 6.63 0.63
C ALA A 200 6.31 7.62 0.17
N GLN A 201 7.28 7.88 1.04
CA GLN A 201 8.42 8.75 0.76
C GLN A 201 9.17 8.31 -0.51
N SER A 202 9.32 9.21 -1.47
CA SER A 202 10.15 8.99 -2.66
C SER A 202 11.65 8.97 -2.32
N THR A 203 12.44 8.34 -3.17
CA THR A 203 13.89 8.52 -3.14
C THR A 203 14.21 9.85 -3.82
N ASP A 204 14.72 10.82 -3.07
CA ASP A 204 14.88 12.22 -3.49
C ASP A 204 16.30 12.70 -3.18
N PRO A 205 16.97 13.42 -4.10
CA PRO A 205 18.31 13.97 -3.87
C PRO A 205 18.41 14.93 -2.67
N GLY A 206 17.28 15.49 -2.22
CA GLY A 206 17.22 16.31 -1.01
C GLY A 206 17.24 15.51 0.30
N CYS A 207 17.12 14.18 0.22
CA CYS A 207 17.31 13.29 1.37
C CYS A 207 18.78 12.92 1.54
N SER A 208 19.23 12.79 2.79
CA SER A 208 20.56 12.22 3.08
C SER A 208 20.60 10.73 2.71
N ALA A 209 21.80 10.16 2.56
CA ALA A 209 21.96 8.74 2.21
C ALA A 209 21.22 7.83 3.20
N GLY A 210 20.33 7.00 2.68
CA GLY A 210 19.48 6.07 3.44
C GLY A 210 18.34 6.72 4.23
N GLU A 211 18.20 8.05 4.19
CA GLU A 211 17.14 8.76 4.92
C GLU A 211 15.76 8.44 4.35
N ALA A 212 15.59 8.40 3.03
CA ALA A 212 14.32 8.07 2.39
C ALA A 212 13.80 6.70 2.86
N ALA A 213 14.64 5.66 2.88
CA ALA A 213 14.28 4.33 3.39
C ALA A 213 13.88 4.34 4.88
N GLN A 214 14.56 5.18 5.70
CA GLN A 214 14.18 5.36 7.10
C GLN A 214 12.81 6.07 7.25
N MET A 215 12.51 7.06 6.38
CA MET A 215 11.20 7.70 6.35
C MET A 215 10.12 6.69 5.98
N ARG A 216 10.32 5.91 4.90
CA ARG A 216 9.38 4.84 4.49
C ARG A 216 9.12 3.84 5.60
N SER A 217 10.15 3.36 6.29
CA SER A 217 10.01 2.44 7.43
C SER A 217 9.11 3.03 8.54
N ARG A 218 9.28 4.32 8.89
CA ARG A 218 8.41 4.99 9.87
C ARG A 218 6.98 5.16 9.37
N GLN A 219 6.79 5.45 8.09
CA GLN A 219 5.48 5.60 7.46
C GLN A 219 4.74 4.26 7.44
N PHE A 220 5.40 3.15 7.11
CA PHE A 220 4.82 1.80 7.13
C PHE A 220 4.43 1.36 8.55
N LYS A 221 5.28 1.59 9.54
CA LYS A 221 4.94 1.37 10.96
C LYS A 221 3.76 2.22 11.42
N THR A 222 3.59 3.42 10.86
CA THR A 222 2.44 4.28 11.14
C THR A 222 1.16 3.68 10.58
N ILE A 223 1.19 3.09 9.38
CA ILE A 223 0.03 2.36 8.79
C ILE A 223 -0.32 1.16 9.67
N ASP A 224 0.66 0.34 10.07
CA ASP A 224 0.42 -0.84 10.91
C ASP A 224 -0.20 -0.46 12.25
N ALA A 225 0.40 0.49 12.97
CA ALA A 225 -0.12 0.98 14.23
C ALA A 225 -1.54 1.59 14.11
N PHE A 226 -1.84 2.27 13.00
CA PHE A 226 -3.18 2.78 12.72
C PHE A 226 -4.18 1.64 12.53
N LEU A 227 -3.82 0.62 11.78
CA LEU A 227 -4.67 -0.55 11.53
C LEU A 227 -4.86 -1.39 12.81
N ASP A 228 -3.82 -1.55 13.62
CA ASP A 228 -3.90 -2.19 14.94
C ASP A 228 -4.93 -1.52 15.83
N ALA A 229 -4.90 -0.18 15.89
CA ALA A 229 -5.83 0.60 16.72
C ALA A 229 -7.30 0.48 16.24
N LYS A 230 -7.55 0.03 15.00
CA LYS A 230 -8.93 -0.19 14.50
C LYS A 230 -9.55 -1.47 15.02
N ASN A 231 -8.78 -2.42 15.55
CA ASN A 231 -9.25 -3.72 16.03
C ASN A 231 -10.15 -4.43 14.99
N ILE A 232 -9.70 -4.48 13.73
CA ILE A 232 -10.45 -5.06 12.61
C ILE A 232 -10.61 -6.56 12.85
N PRO A 233 -11.83 -7.13 12.75
CA PRO A 233 -12.04 -8.56 12.88
C PRO A 233 -11.23 -9.35 11.84
N ALA A 234 -10.66 -10.49 12.24
CA ALA A 234 -9.80 -11.30 11.37
C ALA A 234 -10.53 -11.84 10.11
N ASN A 235 -11.85 -11.93 10.14
CA ASN A 235 -12.68 -12.33 8.99
C ASN A 235 -13.00 -11.17 8.03
N GLU A 236 -12.62 -9.94 8.33
CA GLU A 236 -12.72 -8.80 7.43
C GLU A 236 -11.42 -8.61 6.65
N GLN A 237 -11.52 -8.18 5.39
CA GLN A 237 -10.34 -7.93 4.56
C GLN A 237 -9.75 -6.56 4.82
N VAL A 238 -8.41 -6.49 4.77
CA VAL A 238 -7.66 -5.23 4.79
C VAL A 238 -6.69 -5.21 3.62
N VAL A 239 -6.94 -4.32 2.67
CA VAL A 239 -6.12 -4.09 1.48
C VAL A 239 -5.30 -2.82 1.70
N VAL A 240 -4.01 -2.87 1.41
CA VAL A 240 -3.12 -1.71 1.37
C VAL A 240 -2.56 -1.59 -0.04
N ALA A 241 -2.87 -0.50 -0.72
CA ALA A 241 -2.47 -0.30 -2.11
C ALA A 241 -1.84 1.09 -2.29
N GLY A 242 -0.89 1.19 -3.19
CA GLY A 242 -0.24 2.47 -3.48
C GLY A 242 1.12 2.31 -4.15
N ASP A 243 1.69 3.47 -4.42
CA ASP A 243 3.11 3.64 -4.69
C ASP A 243 3.86 3.64 -3.35
N MET A 244 4.57 2.55 -3.11
CA MET A 244 5.32 2.35 -1.86
C MET A 244 6.73 2.92 -1.94
N ASN A 245 7.19 3.33 -3.13
CA ASN A 245 8.56 3.78 -3.38
C ASN A 245 9.63 2.78 -2.89
N VAL A 246 9.30 1.49 -2.91
CA VAL A 246 10.17 0.38 -2.53
C VAL A 246 10.23 -0.62 -3.67
N ASP A 247 11.41 -0.78 -4.26
CA ASP A 247 11.59 -1.75 -5.35
C ASP A 247 11.53 -3.19 -4.82
N SER A 248 10.65 -4.01 -5.43
CA SER A 248 10.46 -5.43 -5.08
C SER A 248 11.73 -6.27 -5.25
N HIS A 249 12.70 -5.80 -6.04
CA HIS A 249 13.96 -6.48 -6.30
C HIS A 249 15.02 -6.19 -5.22
N THR A 250 14.69 -5.38 -4.21
CA THR A 250 15.60 -5.00 -3.12
C THR A 250 15.23 -5.63 -1.78
N PRO A 251 16.17 -5.75 -0.83
CA PRO A 251 15.87 -6.21 0.52
C PRO A 251 14.87 -5.31 1.29
N GLU A 252 14.71 -4.04 0.88
CA GLU A 252 13.77 -3.11 1.50
C GLU A 252 12.33 -3.60 1.38
N TYR A 253 11.99 -4.35 0.31
CA TYR A 253 10.65 -4.92 0.13
C TYR A 253 10.25 -5.83 1.30
N GLY A 254 11.14 -6.72 1.74
CA GLY A 254 10.89 -7.55 2.92
C GLY A 254 10.73 -6.74 4.21
N THR A 255 11.51 -5.66 4.35
CA THR A 255 11.39 -4.73 5.49
C THR A 255 10.06 -3.98 5.46
N MET A 256 9.62 -3.50 4.30
CA MET A 256 8.31 -2.87 4.10
C MET A 256 7.16 -3.79 4.54
N LEU A 257 7.15 -5.04 4.06
CA LEU A 257 6.12 -6.01 4.44
C LEU A 257 6.07 -6.23 5.95
N SER A 258 7.24 -6.36 6.59
CA SER A 258 7.35 -6.52 8.05
C SER A 258 6.89 -5.27 8.80
N ASP A 259 7.33 -4.08 8.39
CA ASP A 259 7.05 -2.81 9.07
C ASP A 259 5.57 -2.40 8.95
N ALA A 260 4.89 -2.78 7.86
CA ALA A 260 3.49 -2.49 7.63
C ALA A 260 2.54 -3.65 8.02
N GLY A 261 3.08 -4.77 8.53
CA GLY A 261 2.29 -5.96 8.87
C GLY A 261 1.57 -6.57 7.66
N LEU A 262 2.21 -6.58 6.48
CA LEU A 262 1.60 -6.98 5.22
C LEU A 262 2.11 -8.33 4.72
N VAL A 263 1.32 -8.92 3.84
CA VAL A 263 1.67 -10.12 3.07
C VAL A 263 1.76 -9.73 1.59
N GLY A 264 2.83 -10.15 0.92
CA GLY A 264 3.01 -9.96 -0.51
C GLY A 264 1.97 -10.74 -1.33
N ALA A 265 1.84 -10.38 -2.61
CA ALA A 265 1.03 -11.14 -3.54
C ALA A 265 1.57 -12.57 -3.71
N ASP A 266 0.66 -13.53 -3.94
CA ASP A 266 1.05 -14.93 -4.20
C ASP A 266 1.76 -15.07 -5.57
N ALA A 267 1.46 -14.15 -6.50
CA ALA A 267 2.12 -14.04 -7.79
C ALA A 267 2.22 -12.57 -8.24
N ARG A 268 3.27 -12.26 -8.99
CA ARG A 268 3.41 -11.02 -9.74
C ARG A 268 3.53 -11.35 -11.22
N THR A 269 2.74 -10.67 -12.04
CA THR A 269 2.61 -10.93 -13.48
C THR A 269 2.65 -9.62 -14.27
N GLY A 270 2.64 -9.73 -15.59
CA GLY A 270 2.69 -8.59 -16.49
C GLY A 270 4.10 -8.05 -16.67
N HIS A 271 4.25 -6.73 -16.73
CA HIS A 271 5.55 -6.09 -16.88
C HIS A 271 6.35 -6.18 -15.55
N PRO A 272 7.68 -6.36 -15.59
CA PRO A 272 8.48 -6.53 -14.36
C PRO A 272 8.64 -5.25 -13.52
N TYR A 273 8.39 -4.08 -14.11
CA TYR A 273 8.60 -2.78 -13.48
C TYR A 273 7.33 -1.93 -13.57
N SER A 274 6.91 -1.32 -12.48
CA SER A 274 5.83 -0.34 -12.50
C SER A 274 6.33 1.07 -12.84
N PHE A 275 7.59 1.38 -12.56
CA PHE A 275 8.34 2.56 -13.01
C PHE A 275 9.44 2.11 -13.98
N ASP A 276 9.36 2.53 -15.24
CA ASP A 276 10.24 2.02 -16.30
C ASP A 276 10.80 3.15 -17.17
N THR A 277 12.01 3.55 -16.87
CA THR A 277 12.75 4.62 -17.54
C THR A 277 13.24 4.27 -18.95
N GLU A 278 13.06 3.02 -19.39
CA GLU A 278 13.42 2.61 -20.75
C GLU A 278 12.20 2.55 -21.71
N LEU A 279 11.06 2.02 -21.25
CA LEU A 279 9.91 1.73 -22.09
C LEU A 279 8.73 2.70 -21.89
N ASN A 280 8.66 3.37 -20.75
CA ASN A 280 7.63 4.38 -20.48
C ASN A 280 8.08 5.73 -21.04
N SER A 281 7.33 6.30 -21.96
CA SER A 281 7.71 7.51 -22.71
C SER A 281 7.80 8.77 -21.83
N ILE A 282 7.13 8.79 -20.68
CA ILE A 282 7.22 9.89 -19.71
C ILE A 282 8.43 9.68 -18.81
N ALA A 283 8.55 8.49 -18.20
CA ALA A 283 9.67 8.17 -17.31
C ALA A 283 11.02 8.29 -18.03
N SER A 284 11.14 7.76 -19.26
CA SER A 284 12.38 7.83 -20.05
C SER A 284 12.80 9.25 -20.43
N GLU A 285 11.84 10.18 -20.54
CA GLU A 285 12.15 11.57 -20.85
C GLU A 285 12.43 12.39 -19.57
N ARG A 286 11.69 12.12 -18.49
CA ARG A 286 11.80 12.89 -17.25
C ARG A 286 12.91 12.41 -16.33
N TYR A 287 13.19 11.12 -16.34
CA TYR A 287 14.09 10.43 -15.40
C TYR A 287 15.07 9.49 -16.14
N PRO A 288 15.78 9.97 -17.17
CA PRO A 288 16.59 9.10 -18.04
C PRO A 288 17.74 8.37 -17.34
N ASP A 289 18.17 8.90 -16.19
CA ASP A 289 19.28 8.36 -15.39
C ASP A 289 18.82 7.50 -14.21
N ASP A 290 17.50 7.43 -13.95
CA ASP A 290 16.96 6.65 -12.83
C ASP A 290 16.82 5.17 -13.22
N PRO A 291 16.95 4.23 -12.25
CA PRO A 291 16.77 2.81 -12.51
C PRO A 291 15.31 2.48 -12.83
N ARG A 292 15.11 1.33 -13.45
CA ARG A 292 13.79 0.71 -13.59
C ARG A 292 13.44 0.04 -12.27
N GLU A 293 12.24 0.29 -11.75
CA GLU A 293 11.84 -0.15 -10.43
C GLU A 293 10.39 -0.68 -10.41
N ASP A 294 10.12 -1.59 -9.49
CA ASP A 294 8.79 -2.10 -9.23
C ASP A 294 8.30 -1.57 -7.88
N LEU A 295 7.51 -0.50 -7.91
CA LEU A 295 7.20 0.37 -6.76
C LEU A 295 5.75 0.30 -6.28
N ASP A 296 4.83 -0.17 -7.16
CA ASP A 296 3.39 -0.10 -6.94
C ASP A 296 2.81 -1.47 -6.59
N TYR A 297 2.00 -1.53 -5.54
CA TYR A 297 1.49 -2.81 -5.02
C TYR A 297 0.04 -2.72 -4.56
N VAL A 298 -0.61 -3.89 -4.61
CA VAL A 298 -1.88 -4.16 -3.92
C VAL A 298 -1.63 -5.35 -2.98
N LEU A 299 -1.61 -5.10 -1.68
CA LEU A 299 -1.19 -6.04 -0.65
C LEU A 299 -2.31 -6.26 0.37
N TYR A 300 -2.24 -7.36 1.14
CA TYR A 300 -3.17 -7.65 2.23
C TYR A 300 -2.47 -7.57 3.58
N ARG A 301 -3.21 -7.13 4.60
CA ARG A 301 -2.73 -7.19 5.97
C ARG A 301 -2.63 -8.62 6.46
N ALA A 302 -1.53 -8.94 7.13
CA ALA A 302 -1.33 -10.22 7.81
C ALA A 302 -2.39 -10.41 8.92
N GLY A 303 -2.87 -11.64 9.09
CA GLY A 303 -3.86 -11.97 10.12
C GLY A 303 -5.31 -11.63 9.78
N ASN A 304 -5.58 -10.93 8.69
CA ASN A 304 -6.93 -10.67 8.17
C ASN A 304 -7.29 -11.61 7.01
N ALA A 305 -8.59 -11.71 6.72
CA ALA A 305 -9.07 -12.49 5.59
C ALA A 305 -8.49 -11.98 4.27
N ARG A 306 -8.10 -12.89 3.38
CA ARG A 306 -7.66 -12.58 2.01
C ARG A 306 -8.09 -13.69 1.05
N PRO A 307 -8.33 -13.40 -0.24
CA PRO A 307 -8.56 -14.45 -1.22
C PRO A 307 -7.29 -15.27 -1.46
N ALA A 308 -7.44 -16.54 -1.77
CA ALA A 308 -6.34 -17.39 -2.22
C ALA A 308 -5.90 -17.01 -3.64
N GLY A 309 -4.60 -17.18 -3.94
CA GLY A 309 -4.06 -16.92 -5.27
C GLY A 309 -4.10 -15.46 -5.68
N TRP A 310 -3.88 -14.54 -4.72
CA TRP A 310 -3.83 -13.10 -4.96
C TRP A 310 -2.66 -12.72 -5.85
N THR A 311 -2.96 -12.08 -6.96
CA THR A 311 -1.97 -11.71 -7.98
C THR A 311 -1.88 -10.19 -8.11
N ASN A 312 -0.67 -9.64 -8.20
CA ASN A 312 -0.44 -8.30 -8.72
C ASN A 312 0.02 -8.38 -10.18
N ASN A 313 -0.63 -7.60 -11.04
CA ASN A 313 -0.32 -7.57 -12.47
C ASN A 313 0.01 -6.13 -12.89
N VAL A 314 1.23 -5.91 -13.34
CA VAL A 314 1.65 -4.63 -13.93
C VAL A 314 1.18 -4.57 -15.37
N VAL A 315 0.32 -3.61 -15.67
CA VAL A 315 -0.27 -3.45 -17.01
C VAL A 315 0.63 -2.57 -17.84
N LEU A 316 1.28 -3.13 -18.87
CA LEU A 316 2.07 -2.36 -19.82
C LEU A 316 1.14 -1.45 -20.66
N GLU A 317 0.80 -0.30 -20.08
CA GLU A 317 -0.14 0.65 -20.68
C GLU A 317 0.51 1.43 -21.83
N LYS A 318 -0.22 1.61 -22.91
CA LYS A 318 0.09 2.53 -24.00
C LYS A 318 -1.18 3.29 -24.41
N SER A 319 -1.08 4.62 -24.41
CA SER A 319 -2.13 5.49 -24.94
C SER A 319 -1.90 5.80 -26.43
N ALA A 320 -2.91 6.36 -27.09
CA ALA A 320 -2.68 7.08 -28.34
C ALA A 320 -1.65 8.21 -28.11
N PRO A 321 -0.79 8.51 -29.10
CA PRO A 321 0.18 9.61 -28.97
C PRO A 321 -0.49 10.93 -28.67
N TRP A 322 0.07 11.68 -27.72
CA TRP A 322 -0.37 13.01 -27.38
C TRP A 322 0.82 13.95 -27.15
N THR A 323 0.59 15.25 -27.26
CA THR A 323 1.65 16.25 -27.17
C THR A 323 1.29 17.31 -26.13
N VAL A 324 2.33 17.86 -25.52
CA VAL A 324 2.22 18.99 -24.58
C VAL A 324 3.40 19.93 -24.82
N SER A 325 3.17 21.23 -24.64
CA SER A 325 4.24 22.24 -24.70
C SER A 325 4.45 22.80 -23.30
N SER A 326 5.65 22.66 -22.79
CA SER A 326 6.05 23.18 -21.48
C SER A 326 7.36 23.93 -21.59
N TRP A 327 7.40 25.16 -21.06
CA TRP A 327 8.59 26.04 -21.11
C TRP A 327 9.20 26.21 -22.50
N GLY A 328 8.34 26.25 -23.56
CA GLY A 328 8.76 26.42 -24.94
C GLY A 328 9.27 25.15 -25.64
N THR A 329 9.32 24.01 -24.94
CA THR A 329 9.65 22.71 -25.52
C THR A 329 8.40 21.89 -25.74
N GLN A 330 8.29 21.24 -26.89
CA GLN A 330 7.21 20.31 -27.20
C GLN A 330 7.65 18.89 -26.85
N TYR A 331 6.80 18.21 -26.10
CA TYR A 331 6.97 16.80 -25.70
C TYR A 331 5.88 15.95 -26.34
N SER A 332 6.22 14.70 -26.69
CA SER A 332 5.29 13.73 -27.24
C SER A 332 5.35 12.44 -26.45
N TYR A 333 4.21 11.97 -25.98
CA TYR A 333 4.10 10.81 -25.10
C TYR A 333 3.12 9.78 -25.65
N THR A 334 3.32 8.53 -25.25
CA THR A 334 2.43 7.39 -25.51
C THR A 334 2.01 6.66 -24.23
N ASN A 335 2.24 7.26 -23.07
CA ASN A 335 1.81 6.80 -21.76
C ASN A 335 1.05 7.92 -21.03
N LEU A 336 0.21 7.57 -20.08
CA LEU A 336 -0.60 8.52 -19.32
C LEU A 336 -0.01 8.88 -17.95
N SER A 337 1.05 8.20 -17.53
CA SER A 337 1.86 8.48 -16.35
C SER A 337 3.28 7.95 -16.58
N ASP A 338 4.23 8.34 -15.75
CA ASP A 338 5.56 7.76 -15.65
C ASP A 338 5.55 6.37 -14.98
N HIS A 339 4.47 6.04 -14.27
CA HIS A 339 4.22 4.70 -13.77
C HIS A 339 3.27 3.91 -14.68
N TYR A 340 3.37 2.59 -14.62
CA TYR A 340 2.36 1.67 -15.15
C TYR A 340 1.34 1.32 -14.08
N PRO A 341 0.05 1.14 -14.45
CA PRO A 341 -0.97 0.75 -13.49
C PRO A 341 -0.75 -0.68 -13.00
N VAL A 342 -1.01 -0.92 -11.72
CA VAL A 342 -0.94 -2.25 -11.12
C VAL A 342 -2.33 -2.68 -10.66
N THR A 343 -2.78 -3.84 -11.16
CA THR A 343 -4.05 -4.44 -10.75
C THR A 343 -3.82 -5.61 -9.82
N GLY A 344 -4.63 -5.67 -8.74
CA GLY A 344 -4.67 -6.81 -7.84
C GLY A 344 -5.99 -7.58 -7.98
N PHE A 345 -5.94 -8.92 -8.08
CA PHE A 345 -7.13 -9.78 -8.24
C PHE A 345 -6.88 -11.23 -7.81
#